data_9c97bcdb71b8ed50f943890cb8fe1813
#
_entry.id   9c97bcdb71b8ed50f943890cb8fe1813
#
_cell.length_a   1.000
_cell.length_b   1.000
_cell.length_c   1.000
_cell.angle_alpha   90.00
_cell.angle_beta   90.00
_cell.angle_gamma   90.00
#
_symmetry.space_group_name_H-M   'P 1'
#
loop_
_entity.id
_entity.type
_entity.pdbx_description
1 polymer ?
#
loop_
_entity_poly.entity_id
_entity_poly.type
_entity_poly.pdbx_seq_one_letter_code
_entity_poly.pdbx_strand_id
1 'polypeptide(L)'
;TEKDFSKALNAVISQALNSTTAQINLLDTYGKPTETNVGMTLYDNFSKTIKYDFVHTFNNEGLPDTLMLDPLLAYDLVVHTIPPVSHDSIVITPGKHTTIAANTPQGTLELKVGGKVPPNLTFQCIVRQSGKMETLNVQSFTQKTKYLTGTYDLEVLSLPRLKINDVEIKQSYNTTVEIPTPGTAIIQIAMRGYGDLYTEENNKLTWIYKLNEEGQQEMLYLLPGKYRIIFRSKYATHSFYTIDKPFKIESGITTRVNFY
;
A
#
# COMPACT_ATOMS: atom_id res chain seq x y z
N THR A 1 47.61 37.70 -18.06
CA THR A 1 47.90 36.66 -19.08
C THR A 1 46.67 35.70 -19.18
N GLU A 2 46.60 34.92 -20.28
CA GLU A 2 45.53 33.91 -20.49
C GLU A 2 45.42 32.92 -19.34
N LYS A 3 46.58 32.57 -18.72
CA LYS A 3 46.64 31.72 -17.51
C LYS A 3 46.00 32.35 -16.29
N ASP A 4 46.14 33.65 -16.11
CA ASP A 4 45.57 34.36 -14.96
C ASP A 4 44.07 34.54 -15.11
N PHE A 5 43.62 34.78 -16.35
CA PHE A 5 42.20 34.81 -16.68
C PHE A 5 41.54 33.45 -16.44
N SER A 6 42.16 32.36 -16.91
CA SER A 6 41.65 30.99 -16.71
C SER A 6 41.59 30.64 -15.22
N LYS A 7 42.59 31.01 -14.40
CA LYS A 7 42.56 30.82 -12.95
C LYS A 7 41.44 31.62 -12.27
N ALA A 8 41.30 32.90 -12.64
CA ALA A 8 40.25 33.75 -12.09
C ALA A 8 38.85 33.23 -12.46
N LEU A 9 38.69 32.82 -13.74
CA LEU A 9 37.43 32.24 -14.20
C LEU A 9 37.09 30.96 -13.46
N ASN A 10 38.05 30.04 -13.32
CA ASN A 10 37.86 28.80 -12.57
C ASN A 10 37.55 29.05 -11.09
N ALA A 11 38.15 30.04 -10.46
CA ALA A 11 37.87 30.40 -9.08
C ALA A 11 36.43 30.93 -8.93
N VAL A 12 35.99 31.79 -9.85
CA VAL A 12 34.61 32.33 -9.85
C VAL A 12 33.59 31.24 -10.09
N ILE A 13 33.85 30.35 -11.05
CA ILE A 13 32.99 29.19 -11.32
C ILE A 13 32.90 28.26 -10.11
N SER A 14 34.05 27.92 -9.51
CA SER A 14 34.12 27.10 -8.31
C SER A 14 33.39 27.74 -7.13
N GLN A 15 33.52 29.05 -6.95
CA GLN A 15 32.83 29.78 -5.90
C GLN A 15 31.32 29.82 -6.15
N ALA A 16 30.88 30.03 -7.39
CA ALA A 16 29.48 30.01 -7.77
C ALA A 16 28.86 28.62 -7.55
N LEU A 17 29.57 27.56 -7.93
CA LEU A 17 29.13 26.18 -7.71
C LEU A 17 29.03 25.86 -6.22
N ASN A 18 30.03 26.20 -5.41
CA ASN A 18 30.06 25.91 -3.98
C ASN A 18 29.05 26.72 -3.16
N SER A 19 28.59 27.87 -3.66
CA SER A 19 27.57 28.70 -3.01
C SER A 19 26.14 28.41 -3.50
N THR A 20 25.98 27.57 -4.52
CA THR A 20 24.69 27.20 -5.04
C THR A 20 24.12 26.04 -4.23
N THR A 21 23.09 26.32 -3.47
CA THR A 21 22.47 25.35 -2.59
C THR A 21 20.97 25.33 -2.77
N ALA A 22 20.35 24.19 -2.41
CA ALA A 22 18.90 24.05 -2.37
C ALA A 22 18.45 23.35 -1.10
N GLN A 23 17.23 23.64 -0.69
CA GLN A 23 16.52 22.99 0.40
C GLN A 23 15.16 22.55 -0.11
N ILE A 24 14.74 21.34 0.24
CA ILE A 24 13.42 20.82 -0.15
C ILE A 24 12.52 20.85 1.07
N ASN A 25 11.42 21.58 0.97
CA ASN A 25 10.39 21.66 1.99
C ASN A 25 9.20 20.80 1.58
N LEU A 26 8.87 19.80 2.39
CA LEU A 26 7.70 18.98 2.22
C LEU A 26 6.54 19.58 2.99
N LEU A 27 5.56 20.10 2.26
CA LEU A 27 4.49 20.91 2.81
C LEU A 27 3.28 20.06 3.22
N ASP A 28 2.69 20.46 4.32
CA ASP A 28 1.40 19.97 4.79
C ASP A 28 0.22 20.67 4.07
N THR A 29 -1.03 20.35 4.44
CA THR A 29 -2.24 20.97 3.88
C THR A 29 -2.36 22.48 4.16
N TYR A 30 -1.60 22.99 5.13
CA TYR A 30 -1.54 24.42 5.49
C TYR A 30 -0.36 25.14 4.88
N GLY A 31 0.41 24.46 4.01
CA GLY A 31 1.63 25.01 3.41
C GLY A 31 2.81 25.12 4.37
N LYS A 32 2.79 24.42 5.50
CA LYS A 32 3.91 24.40 6.45
C LYS A 32 4.84 23.23 6.16
N PRO A 33 6.17 23.40 6.27
CA PRO A 33 7.16 22.34 6.00
C PRO A 33 7.28 21.38 7.20
N THR A 34 6.25 20.58 7.42
CA THR A 34 6.13 19.65 8.56
C THR A 34 6.30 18.19 8.19
N GLU A 35 6.24 17.86 6.91
CA GLU A 35 6.35 16.46 6.45
C GLU A 35 7.84 16.07 6.28
N THR A 36 8.16 14.84 6.66
CA THR A 36 9.55 14.33 6.70
C THR A 36 9.57 12.80 6.72
N ASN A 37 10.78 12.21 6.76
CA ASN A 37 11.03 10.77 6.79
C ASN A 37 10.50 10.05 5.54
N VAL A 38 10.78 10.61 4.37
CA VAL A 38 10.41 10.06 3.07
C VAL A 38 11.59 10.10 2.11
N GLY A 39 11.73 9.05 1.29
CA GLY A 39 12.73 8.99 0.24
C GLY A 39 12.46 10.00 -0.86
N MET A 40 13.51 10.59 -1.43
CA MET A 40 13.41 11.51 -2.55
C MET A 40 14.51 11.25 -3.56
N THR A 41 14.18 11.43 -4.83
CA THR A 41 15.15 11.32 -5.93
C THR A 41 15.11 12.59 -6.80
N LEU A 42 16.26 13.17 -7.05
CA LEU A 42 16.44 14.24 -8.03
C LEU A 42 17.06 13.67 -9.30
N TYR A 43 16.40 13.88 -10.40
CA TYR A 43 16.87 13.51 -11.73
C TYR A 43 17.34 14.74 -12.49
N ASP A 44 18.31 14.58 -13.36
CA ASP A 44 18.58 15.55 -14.42
C ASP A 44 17.39 15.56 -15.38
N ASN A 45 16.76 16.71 -15.55
CA ASN A 45 15.56 16.84 -16.39
C ASN A 45 15.81 16.44 -17.84
N PHE A 46 17.00 16.67 -18.38
CA PHE A 46 17.33 16.37 -19.77
C PHE A 46 17.70 14.90 -19.99
N SER A 47 18.66 14.40 -19.22
CA SER A 47 19.18 13.03 -19.39
C SER A 47 18.36 11.98 -18.65
N LYS A 48 17.44 12.38 -17.76
CA LYS A 48 16.66 11.52 -16.87
C LYS A 48 17.52 10.60 -15.97
N THR A 49 18.79 10.94 -15.80
CA THR A 49 19.70 10.21 -14.90
C THR A 49 19.54 10.68 -13.46
N ILE A 50 19.67 9.75 -12.51
CA ILE A 50 19.66 10.05 -11.07
C ILE A 50 20.88 10.92 -10.75
N LYS A 51 20.66 12.06 -10.10
CA LYS A 51 21.71 12.92 -9.56
C LYS A 51 21.85 12.79 -8.06
N TYR A 52 20.73 12.72 -7.34
CA TYR A 52 20.70 12.54 -5.90
C TYR A 52 19.57 11.60 -5.53
N ASP A 53 19.85 10.72 -4.57
CA ASP A 53 18.87 9.82 -3.97
C ASP A 53 19.12 9.81 -2.47
N PHE A 54 18.14 10.24 -1.68
CA PHE A 54 18.31 10.44 -0.25
C PHE A 54 16.97 10.40 0.50
N VAL A 55 17.05 10.28 1.83
CA VAL A 55 15.87 10.36 2.69
C VAL A 55 15.80 11.77 3.28
N HIS A 56 14.66 12.43 3.08
CA HIS A 56 14.39 13.72 3.70
C HIS A 56 14.25 13.55 5.22
N THR A 57 15.03 14.32 5.96
CA THR A 57 14.97 14.39 7.43
C THR A 57 15.12 15.84 7.90
N PHE A 58 14.74 16.09 9.14
CA PHE A 58 15.02 17.36 9.79
C PHE A 58 16.27 17.25 10.67
N ASN A 59 17.08 18.29 10.66
CA ASN A 59 18.18 18.47 11.61
C ASN A 59 17.65 18.83 13.03
N ASN A 60 18.56 19.05 13.98
CA ASN A 60 18.21 19.39 15.37
C ASN A 60 17.48 20.76 15.50
N GLU A 61 17.52 21.59 14.49
CA GLU A 61 16.83 22.89 14.43
C GLU A 61 15.47 22.79 13.75
N GLY A 62 15.08 21.58 13.31
CA GLY A 62 13.82 21.36 12.59
C GLY A 62 13.85 21.81 11.13
N LEU A 63 15.03 21.96 10.54
CA LEU A 63 15.21 22.34 9.15
C LEU A 63 15.65 21.13 8.31
N PRO A 64 15.21 21.03 7.05
CA PRO A 64 15.69 20.02 6.12
C PRO A 64 17.17 20.23 5.77
N ASP A 65 17.82 19.16 5.30
CA ASP A 65 19.18 19.21 4.84
C ASP A 65 19.35 20.13 3.63
N THR A 66 20.51 20.80 3.58
CA THR A 66 20.90 21.63 2.45
C THR A 66 21.69 20.80 1.45
N LEU A 67 21.28 20.84 0.19
CA LEU A 67 21.91 20.14 -0.93
C LEU A 67 22.75 21.13 -1.74
N MET A 68 23.95 20.71 -2.16
CA MET A 68 24.72 21.44 -3.18
C MET A 68 24.27 20.92 -4.56
N LEU A 69 23.70 21.78 -5.39
CA LEU A 69 23.18 21.43 -6.71
C LEU A 69 23.92 22.18 -7.80
N ASP A 70 24.13 21.53 -8.95
CA ASP A 70 24.72 22.15 -10.13
C ASP A 70 23.68 23.11 -10.77
N PRO A 71 23.95 24.44 -10.81
CA PRO A 71 23.00 25.40 -11.37
C PRO A 71 22.90 25.36 -12.89
N LEU A 72 23.72 24.59 -13.58
CA LEU A 72 23.65 24.40 -15.04
C LEU A 72 22.60 23.33 -15.44
N LEU A 73 22.11 22.58 -14.46
CA LEU A 73 21.10 21.55 -14.69
C LEU A 73 19.71 22.02 -14.25
N ALA A 74 18.70 21.54 -14.95
CA ALA A 74 17.33 21.53 -14.47
C ALA A 74 17.07 20.16 -13.83
N TYR A 75 16.28 20.12 -12.76
CA TYR A 75 16.01 18.90 -12.02
C TYR A 75 14.54 18.51 -12.04
N ASP A 76 14.28 17.21 -12.03
CA ASP A 76 12.97 16.66 -11.69
C ASP A 76 13.07 16.00 -10.32
N LEU A 77 12.18 16.37 -9.41
CA LEU A 77 12.08 15.79 -8.08
C LEU A 77 10.96 14.75 -8.04
N VAL A 78 11.25 13.59 -7.50
CA VAL A 78 10.24 12.60 -7.12
C VAL A 78 10.32 12.39 -5.61
N VAL A 79 9.23 12.67 -4.92
CA VAL A 79 9.05 12.34 -3.50
C VAL A 79 8.32 11.00 -3.42
N HIS A 80 8.94 10.00 -2.80
CA HIS A 80 8.43 8.62 -2.74
C HIS A 80 7.35 8.45 -1.65
N THR A 81 6.35 9.31 -1.69
CA THR A 81 5.09 9.13 -0.95
C THR A 81 4.23 8.05 -1.61
N ILE A 82 3.11 7.70 -1.01
CA ILE A 82 2.11 6.82 -1.61
C ILE A 82 0.79 7.59 -1.77
N PRO A 83 0.37 7.90 -3.02
CA PRO A 83 1.13 7.81 -4.26
C PRO A 83 2.35 8.75 -4.29
N PRO A 84 3.31 8.57 -5.21
CA PRO A 84 4.46 9.47 -5.33
C PRO A 84 4.05 10.86 -5.84
N VAL A 85 4.82 11.88 -5.41
CA VAL A 85 4.65 13.26 -5.87
C VAL A 85 5.84 13.65 -6.72
N SER A 86 5.57 14.14 -7.94
CA SER A 86 6.60 14.63 -8.87
C SER A 86 6.54 16.14 -9.00
N HIS A 87 7.72 16.76 -9.16
CA HIS A 87 7.88 18.17 -9.43
C HIS A 87 8.94 18.34 -10.52
N ASP A 88 8.52 18.73 -11.70
CA ASP A 88 9.37 18.74 -12.89
C ASP A 88 9.97 20.13 -13.15
N SER A 89 11.09 20.14 -13.87
CA SER A 89 11.75 21.35 -14.42
C SER A 89 12.16 22.38 -13.36
N ILE A 90 12.70 21.91 -12.24
CA ILE A 90 13.23 22.78 -11.17
C ILE A 90 14.55 23.41 -11.64
N VAL A 91 14.58 24.73 -11.68
CA VAL A 91 15.78 25.51 -12.03
C VAL A 91 16.39 26.12 -10.77
N ILE A 92 17.70 25.97 -10.63
CA ILE A 92 18.47 26.48 -9.49
C ILE A 92 19.20 27.77 -9.91
N THR A 93 19.11 28.80 -9.07
CA THR A 93 19.80 30.08 -9.35
C THR A 93 21.27 30.00 -8.91
N PRO A 94 22.21 30.22 -9.82
CA PRO A 94 23.65 30.21 -9.48
C PRO A 94 23.99 31.14 -8.30
N GLY A 95 24.80 30.66 -7.38
CA GLY A 95 25.28 31.43 -6.23
C GLY A 95 24.23 31.80 -5.20
N LYS A 96 23.04 31.21 -5.25
CA LYS A 96 21.94 31.46 -4.29
C LYS A 96 21.45 30.19 -3.63
N HIS A 97 20.81 30.37 -2.50
CA HIS A 97 20.01 29.31 -1.86
C HIS A 97 18.60 29.29 -2.47
N THR A 98 18.18 28.13 -2.94
CA THR A 98 16.84 27.91 -3.54
C THR A 98 16.00 27.01 -2.64
N THR A 99 14.81 27.45 -2.27
CA THR A 99 13.84 26.61 -1.55
C THR A 99 12.87 25.98 -2.54
N ILE A 100 12.83 24.67 -2.57
CA ILE A 100 11.92 23.87 -3.39
C ILE A 100 10.78 23.40 -2.48
N ALA A 101 9.54 23.68 -2.85
CA ALA A 101 8.37 23.27 -2.08
C ALA A 101 7.60 22.16 -2.79
N ALA A 102 7.33 21.06 -2.10
CA ALA A 102 6.50 19.96 -2.60
C ALA A 102 5.34 19.71 -1.64
N ASN A 103 4.10 19.71 -2.17
CA ASN A 103 2.91 19.43 -1.38
C ASN A 103 2.79 17.92 -1.16
N THR A 104 3.04 17.48 0.07
CA THR A 104 3.03 16.07 0.45
C THR A 104 2.30 15.82 1.77
N PRO A 105 1.09 16.34 1.95
CA PRO A 105 0.34 16.12 3.18
C PRO A 105 0.05 14.64 3.37
N GLN A 106 0.40 14.06 4.52
CA GLN A 106 0.31 12.64 4.78
C GLN A 106 -0.48 12.32 6.05
N GLY A 107 -1.20 11.20 6.00
CA GLY A 107 -1.78 10.53 7.16
C GLY A 107 -1.35 9.07 7.21
N THR A 108 -1.70 8.38 8.27
CA THR A 108 -1.35 6.97 8.48
C THR A 108 -2.57 6.09 8.36
N LEU A 109 -2.44 4.98 7.64
CA LEU A 109 -3.42 3.89 7.62
C LEU A 109 -2.93 2.73 8.49
N GLU A 110 -3.77 2.30 9.42
CA GLU A 110 -3.56 1.15 10.27
C GLU A 110 -4.69 0.14 10.04
N LEU A 111 -4.32 -1.11 9.74
CA LEU A 111 -5.27 -2.19 9.51
C LEU A 111 -5.25 -3.13 10.71
N LYS A 112 -6.43 -3.48 11.24
CA LYS A 112 -6.60 -4.34 12.42
C LYS A 112 -7.62 -5.43 12.20
N VAL A 113 -7.47 -6.50 12.95
CA VAL A 113 -8.50 -7.53 13.10
C VAL A 113 -9.16 -7.35 14.47
N GLY A 114 -10.47 -7.40 14.55
CA GLY A 114 -11.26 -7.08 15.75
C GLY A 114 -11.11 -8.02 16.94
N GLY A 115 -10.25 -9.05 16.84
CA GLY A 115 -10.03 -10.01 17.91
C GLY A 115 -8.74 -10.79 17.76
N LYS A 116 -8.63 -11.89 18.50
CA LYS A 116 -7.45 -12.77 18.41
C LYS A 116 -7.42 -13.51 17.09
N VAL A 117 -6.30 -13.40 16.40
CA VAL A 117 -6.01 -14.08 15.13
C VAL A 117 -5.11 -15.29 15.42
N PRO A 118 -5.31 -16.44 14.76
CA PRO A 118 -4.37 -17.54 14.82
C PRO A 118 -2.95 -17.10 14.47
N PRO A 119 -1.90 -17.58 15.18
CA PRO A 119 -0.53 -17.07 15.03
C PRO A 119 0.03 -17.08 13.60
N ASN A 120 -0.44 -18.01 12.77
CA ASN A 120 0.03 -18.19 11.39
C ASN A 120 -0.86 -17.51 10.34
N LEU A 121 -1.89 -16.78 10.77
CA LEU A 121 -2.79 -16.08 9.85
C LEU A 121 -2.36 -14.61 9.74
N THR A 122 -1.93 -14.22 8.55
CA THR A 122 -1.61 -12.83 8.21
C THR A 122 -2.52 -12.37 7.08
N PHE A 123 -2.98 -11.15 7.17
CA PHE A 123 -3.76 -10.51 6.11
C PHE A 123 -2.94 -9.47 5.37
N GLN A 124 -3.22 -9.36 4.08
CA GLN A 124 -2.75 -8.29 3.22
C GLN A 124 -3.95 -7.53 2.67
N CYS A 125 -3.72 -6.27 2.38
CA CYS A 125 -4.72 -5.38 1.82
C CYS A 125 -4.13 -4.66 0.61
N ILE A 126 -4.81 -4.78 -0.52
CA ILE A 126 -4.52 -3.98 -1.71
C ILE A 126 -5.12 -2.60 -1.49
N VAL A 127 -4.31 -1.56 -1.59
CA VAL A 127 -4.71 -0.16 -1.45
C VAL A 127 -4.69 0.51 -2.81
N ARG A 128 -5.80 1.14 -3.17
CA ARG A 128 -5.97 1.90 -4.42
C ARG A 128 -6.48 3.29 -4.10
N GLN A 129 -6.21 4.26 -4.96
CA GLN A 129 -6.91 5.54 -4.88
C GLN A 129 -8.38 5.33 -5.29
N SER A 130 -9.31 5.97 -4.56
CA SER A 130 -10.74 5.79 -4.81
C SER A 130 -11.10 6.03 -6.28
N GLY A 131 -11.87 5.10 -6.84
CA GLY A 131 -12.28 5.09 -8.25
C GLY A 131 -11.20 4.68 -9.25
N LYS A 132 -9.98 4.32 -8.81
CA LYS A 132 -8.90 3.82 -9.70
C LYS A 132 -8.63 2.34 -9.49
N MET A 133 -8.32 1.64 -10.59
CA MET A 133 -8.00 0.20 -10.56
C MET A 133 -6.51 -0.07 -10.26
N GLU A 134 -5.65 0.93 -10.41
CA GLU A 134 -4.22 0.81 -10.17
C GLU A 134 -3.93 0.53 -8.70
N THR A 135 -3.10 -0.47 -8.44
CA THR A 135 -2.64 -0.80 -7.08
C THR A 135 -1.51 0.14 -6.70
N LEU A 136 -1.75 0.96 -5.68
CA LEU A 136 -0.71 1.83 -5.13
C LEU A 136 0.24 1.09 -4.19
N ASN A 137 -0.32 0.21 -3.37
CA ASN A 137 0.44 -0.53 -2.36
C ASN A 137 -0.29 -1.80 -1.94
N VAL A 138 0.48 -2.76 -1.43
CA VAL A 138 -0.05 -3.95 -0.72
C VAL A 138 0.43 -3.88 0.71
N GLN A 139 -0.47 -3.50 1.62
CA GLN A 139 -0.16 -3.28 3.03
C GLN A 139 -0.46 -4.53 3.87
N SER A 140 0.50 -4.90 4.73
CA SER A 140 0.28 -5.92 5.76
C SER A 140 -0.47 -5.33 6.98
N PHE A 141 -1.28 -6.17 7.64
CA PHE A 141 -1.97 -5.82 8.88
C PHE A 141 -1.02 -5.61 10.08
N THR A 142 0.24 -5.99 9.94
CA THR A 142 1.27 -5.77 10.98
C THR A 142 1.97 -4.42 10.86
N GLN A 143 1.68 -3.65 9.82
CA GLN A 143 2.38 -2.40 9.51
C GLN A 143 1.42 -1.21 9.49
N LYS A 144 1.91 -0.08 9.98
CA LYS A 144 1.31 1.23 9.75
C LYS A 144 2.02 1.88 8.57
N THR A 145 1.25 2.36 7.60
CA THR A 145 1.82 2.95 6.38
C THR A 145 1.29 4.36 6.18
N LYS A 146 2.19 5.28 5.80
CA LYS A 146 1.82 6.64 5.45
C LYS A 146 1.33 6.71 4.01
N TYR A 147 0.27 7.46 3.79
CA TYR A 147 -0.28 7.78 2.46
C TYR A 147 -0.50 9.29 2.35
N LEU A 148 -0.51 9.82 1.16
CA LEU A 148 -1.01 11.18 0.94
C LEU A 148 -2.46 11.29 1.43
N THR A 149 -2.85 12.49 1.84
CA THR A 149 -4.25 12.75 2.19
C THR A 149 -5.16 12.53 0.98
N GLY A 150 -6.33 11.93 1.21
CA GLY A 150 -7.27 11.59 0.14
C GLY A 150 -8.15 10.42 0.50
N THR A 151 -8.86 9.91 -0.50
CA THR A 151 -9.80 8.80 -0.37
C THR A 151 -9.28 7.57 -1.09
N TYR A 152 -9.37 6.42 -0.43
CA TYR A 152 -8.78 5.16 -0.89
C TYR A 152 -9.79 4.02 -0.83
N ASP A 153 -9.65 3.08 -1.76
CA ASP A 153 -10.39 1.83 -1.79
C ASP A 153 -9.48 0.70 -1.34
N LEU A 154 -9.96 -0.07 -0.39
CA LEU A 154 -9.23 -1.17 0.22
C LEU A 154 -9.84 -2.51 -0.19
N GLU A 155 -8.99 -3.46 -0.60
CA GLU A 155 -9.39 -4.84 -0.86
C GLU A 155 -8.55 -5.78 0.01
N VAL A 156 -9.16 -6.25 1.10
CA VAL A 156 -8.51 -7.21 2.01
C VAL A 156 -8.53 -8.58 1.38
N LEU A 157 -7.36 -9.23 1.34
CA LEU A 157 -7.17 -10.57 0.79
C LEU A 157 -7.58 -11.65 1.80
N SER A 158 -8.78 -11.49 2.34
CA SER A 158 -9.46 -12.47 3.17
C SER A 158 -10.27 -13.46 2.32
N LEU A 159 -10.90 -14.42 2.97
CA LEU A 159 -11.83 -15.33 2.34
C LEU A 159 -13.21 -15.20 3.01
N PRO A 160 -14.26 -14.69 2.33
CA PRO A 160 -14.21 -14.02 1.03
C PRO A 160 -13.42 -12.71 1.06
N ARG A 161 -13.04 -12.18 -0.09
CA ARG A 161 -12.40 -10.87 -0.18
C ARG A 161 -13.33 -9.79 0.35
N LEU A 162 -12.79 -8.92 1.20
CA LEU A 162 -13.53 -7.80 1.76
C LEU A 162 -13.12 -6.49 1.07
N LYS A 163 -14.09 -5.80 0.50
CA LYS A 163 -13.90 -4.47 -0.09
C LYS A 163 -14.44 -3.41 0.86
N ILE A 164 -13.65 -2.37 1.09
CA ILE A 164 -13.99 -1.22 1.92
C ILE A 164 -13.66 0.01 1.08
N ASN A 165 -14.67 0.69 0.61
CA ASN A 165 -14.51 1.84 -0.27
C ASN A 165 -14.51 3.15 0.52
N ASP A 166 -13.97 4.21 -0.10
CA ASP A 166 -14.03 5.58 0.38
C ASP A 166 -13.42 5.79 1.78
N VAL A 167 -12.31 5.11 2.06
CA VAL A 167 -11.56 5.30 3.30
C VAL A 167 -10.79 6.61 3.22
N GLU A 168 -11.17 7.58 4.02
CA GLU A 168 -10.54 8.90 4.07
C GLU A 168 -9.27 8.88 4.94
N ILE A 169 -8.14 9.30 4.36
CA ILE A 169 -6.89 9.53 5.08
C ILE A 169 -6.68 11.03 5.25
N LYS A 170 -6.66 11.49 6.50
CA LYS A 170 -6.47 12.89 6.89
C LYS A 170 -5.05 13.13 7.37
N GLN A 171 -4.55 14.33 7.12
CA GLN A 171 -3.22 14.73 7.53
C GLN A 171 -3.00 14.55 9.04
N SER A 172 -1.83 13.99 9.38
CA SER A 172 -1.38 13.77 10.76
C SER A 172 -2.33 12.89 11.60
N TYR A 173 -3.34 12.27 10.97
CA TYR A 173 -4.25 11.34 11.62
C TYR A 173 -3.85 9.88 11.36
N ASN A 174 -4.16 9.03 12.35
CA ASN A 174 -4.11 7.58 12.19
C ASN A 174 -5.51 7.05 11.87
N THR A 175 -5.79 6.80 10.60
CA THR A 175 -7.02 6.15 10.16
C THR A 175 -6.91 4.65 10.44
N THR A 176 -7.74 4.12 11.33
CA THR A 176 -7.77 2.69 11.66
C THR A 176 -8.95 2.03 10.97
N VAL A 177 -8.68 0.99 10.19
CA VAL A 177 -9.69 0.13 9.58
C VAL A 177 -9.63 -1.24 10.23
N GLU A 178 -10.75 -1.66 10.84
CA GLU A 178 -10.86 -2.93 11.53
C GLU A 178 -11.75 -3.88 10.73
N ILE A 179 -11.26 -5.12 10.52
CA ILE A 179 -12.05 -6.18 9.90
C ILE A 179 -12.52 -7.19 10.95
N PRO A 180 -13.65 -7.89 10.70
CA PRO A 180 -14.11 -8.94 11.60
C PRO A 180 -13.06 -10.05 11.79
N THR A 181 -12.98 -10.61 13.00
CA THR A 181 -12.13 -11.78 13.26
C THR A 181 -12.65 -12.96 12.44
N PRO A 182 -11.84 -13.64 11.63
CA PRO A 182 -12.26 -14.82 10.92
C PRO A 182 -12.56 -15.97 11.88
N GLY A 183 -13.51 -16.82 11.53
CA GLY A 183 -13.69 -18.13 12.13
C GLY A 183 -12.93 -19.19 11.34
N THR A 184 -12.82 -20.39 11.90
CA THR A 184 -12.16 -21.54 11.27
C THR A 184 -13.21 -22.51 10.76
N ALA A 185 -13.21 -22.82 9.45
CA ALA A 185 -13.96 -23.91 8.90
C ALA A 185 -13.05 -25.14 8.79
N ILE A 186 -13.43 -26.25 9.42
CA ILE A 186 -12.79 -27.57 9.23
C ILE A 186 -13.75 -28.41 8.39
N ILE A 187 -13.39 -28.62 7.12
CA ILE A 187 -14.19 -29.32 6.14
C ILE A 187 -13.61 -30.73 6.01
N GLN A 188 -14.40 -31.75 6.35
CA GLN A 188 -14.02 -33.17 6.24
C GLN A 188 -14.77 -33.84 5.13
N ILE A 189 -14.05 -34.25 4.08
CA ILE A 189 -14.60 -34.95 2.92
C ILE A 189 -13.99 -36.34 2.87
N ALA A 190 -14.79 -37.35 3.12
CA ALA A 190 -14.35 -38.77 3.20
C ALA A 190 -14.11 -39.43 1.82
N MET A 191 -14.43 -38.73 0.73
CA MET A 191 -14.37 -39.29 -0.62
C MET A 191 -13.84 -38.27 -1.64
N ARG A 192 -13.23 -38.75 -2.72
CA ARG A 192 -12.84 -37.93 -3.84
C ARG A 192 -14.06 -37.31 -4.53
N GLY A 193 -13.95 -36.05 -4.90
CA GLY A 193 -15.06 -35.36 -5.53
C GLY A 193 -14.74 -33.94 -5.97
N TYR A 194 -15.77 -33.29 -6.49
CA TYR A 194 -15.72 -31.89 -6.91
C TYR A 194 -16.55 -31.06 -5.93
N GLY A 195 -15.98 -30.08 -5.34
CA GLY A 195 -16.66 -29.23 -4.37
C GLY A 195 -16.23 -27.78 -4.50
N ASP A 196 -17.21 -26.92 -4.33
CA ASP A 196 -17.03 -25.48 -4.35
C ASP A 196 -17.67 -24.84 -3.13
N LEU A 197 -16.99 -23.83 -2.59
CA LEU A 197 -17.46 -23.02 -1.47
C LEU A 197 -18.01 -21.70 -1.99
N TYR A 198 -19.19 -21.36 -1.50
CA TYR A 198 -19.91 -20.13 -1.84
C TYR A 198 -20.24 -19.33 -0.57
N THR A 199 -20.28 -17.99 -0.70
CA THR A 199 -21.01 -17.14 0.23
C THR A 199 -22.48 -17.11 -0.16
N GLU A 200 -23.36 -16.98 0.83
CA GLU A 200 -24.81 -16.82 0.62
C GLU A 200 -25.27 -15.47 1.19
N GLU A 201 -25.54 -14.52 0.30
CA GLU A 201 -26.06 -13.19 0.66
C GLU A 201 -27.29 -12.86 -0.18
N ASN A 202 -28.37 -12.41 0.46
CA ASN A 202 -29.61 -12.01 -0.22
C ASN A 202 -30.13 -13.06 -1.21
N ASN A 203 -30.08 -14.34 -0.86
CA ASN A 203 -30.42 -15.48 -1.72
C ASN A 203 -29.56 -15.62 -2.99
N LYS A 204 -28.40 -14.99 -3.02
CA LYS A 204 -27.43 -15.10 -4.10
C LYS A 204 -26.21 -15.88 -3.60
N LEU A 205 -25.77 -16.84 -4.41
CA LEU A 205 -24.52 -17.57 -4.18
C LEU A 205 -23.39 -16.88 -4.96
N THR A 206 -22.29 -16.61 -4.28
CA THR A 206 -21.07 -16.12 -4.90
C THR A 206 -19.96 -17.11 -4.62
N TRP A 207 -19.36 -17.63 -5.67
CA TRP A 207 -18.22 -18.56 -5.58
C TRP A 207 -17.01 -17.85 -4.94
N ILE A 208 -16.32 -18.56 -4.03
CA ILE A 208 -15.15 -18.01 -3.33
C ILE A 208 -13.95 -18.94 -3.31
N TYR A 209 -14.16 -20.26 -3.32
CA TYR A 209 -13.05 -21.21 -3.19
C TYR A 209 -13.42 -22.58 -3.76
N LYS A 210 -12.43 -23.25 -4.40
CA LYS A 210 -12.58 -24.63 -4.88
C LYS A 210 -11.92 -25.57 -3.88
N LEU A 211 -12.65 -26.57 -3.41
CA LEU A 211 -12.15 -27.61 -2.51
C LEU A 211 -11.19 -28.57 -3.22
N ASN A 212 -10.30 -29.21 -2.45
CA ASN A 212 -9.39 -30.23 -2.96
C ASN A 212 -10.20 -31.46 -3.41
N GLU A 213 -9.91 -31.96 -4.61
CA GLU A 213 -10.62 -33.07 -5.24
C GLU A 213 -10.29 -34.44 -4.64
N GLU A 214 -9.17 -34.56 -3.93
CA GLU A 214 -8.65 -35.84 -3.40
C GLU A 214 -9.38 -36.32 -2.13
N GLY A 215 -10.28 -35.51 -1.58
CA GLY A 215 -11.06 -35.84 -0.40
C GLY A 215 -10.22 -35.93 0.86
N GLN A 216 -9.85 -34.80 1.40
CA GLN A 216 -9.08 -34.68 2.64
C GLN A 216 -9.72 -33.64 3.56
N GLN A 217 -9.18 -33.53 4.76
CA GLN A 217 -9.55 -32.44 5.63
C GLN A 217 -8.91 -31.14 5.13
N GLU A 218 -9.73 -30.12 4.93
CA GLU A 218 -9.29 -28.75 4.65
C GLU A 218 -9.63 -27.84 5.83
N MET A 219 -8.72 -26.92 6.13
CA MET A 219 -8.91 -25.89 7.15
C MET A 219 -8.83 -24.52 6.48
N LEU A 220 -9.94 -23.79 6.53
CA LEU A 220 -10.08 -22.47 5.93
C LEU A 220 -10.41 -21.44 7.01
N TYR A 221 -9.78 -20.25 6.90
CA TYR A 221 -10.13 -19.09 7.71
C TYR A 221 -11.11 -18.21 6.92
N LEU A 222 -12.34 -18.15 7.39
CA LEU A 222 -13.44 -17.47 6.70
C LEU A 222 -13.95 -16.31 7.54
N LEU A 223 -14.28 -15.20 6.90
CA LEU A 223 -14.97 -14.10 7.58
C LEU A 223 -16.34 -14.57 8.09
N PRO A 224 -16.88 -13.99 9.17
CA PRO A 224 -18.21 -14.33 9.67
C PRO A 224 -19.28 -14.15 8.59
N GLY A 225 -20.14 -15.16 8.42
CA GLY A 225 -21.17 -15.13 7.38
C GLY A 225 -21.86 -16.46 7.18
N LYS A 226 -22.76 -16.48 6.19
CA LYS A 226 -23.44 -17.69 5.72
C LYS A 226 -22.73 -18.25 4.51
N TYR A 227 -22.50 -19.54 4.51
CA TYR A 227 -21.76 -20.25 3.49
C TYR A 227 -22.50 -21.49 3.03
N ARG A 228 -22.13 -21.96 1.87
CA ARG A 228 -22.67 -23.15 1.28
C ARG A 228 -21.58 -23.90 0.54
N ILE A 229 -21.46 -25.21 0.81
CA ILE A 229 -20.63 -26.11 0.02
C ILE A 229 -21.52 -26.93 -0.88
N ILE A 230 -21.23 -26.90 -2.18
CA ILE A 230 -21.85 -27.76 -3.18
C ILE A 230 -20.78 -28.76 -3.57
N PHE A 231 -21.05 -30.04 -3.26
CA PHE A 231 -20.11 -31.15 -3.44
C PHE A 231 -20.72 -32.31 -4.17
N ARG A 232 -19.97 -32.92 -5.08
CA ARG A 232 -20.35 -34.17 -5.77
C ARG A 232 -19.18 -35.14 -5.78
N SER A 233 -19.43 -36.38 -5.31
CA SER A 233 -18.45 -37.46 -5.40
C SER A 233 -18.10 -37.79 -6.85
N LYS A 234 -16.85 -38.13 -7.14
CA LYS A 234 -16.38 -38.64 -8.44
C LYS A 234 -17.08 -39.94 -8.84
N TYR A 235 -17.61 -40.67 -7.87
CA TYR A 235 -18.32 -41.95 -8.08
C TYR A 235 -19.82 -41.77 -8.28
N ALA A 236 -20.35 -40.57 -8.14
CA ALA A 236 -21.77 -40.29 -8.33
C ALA A 236 -22.13 -40.30 -9.82
N THR A 237 -23.07 -41.21 -10.19
CA THR A 237 -23.50 -41.38 -11.58
C THR A 237 -24.44 -40.29 -12.09
N HIS A 238 -25.18 -39.63 -11.19
CA HIS A 238 -26.18 -38.63 -11.54
C HIS A 238 -26.00 -37.34 -10.75
N SER A 239 -26.39 -36.20 -11.35
CA SER A 239 -26.25 -34.87 -10.73
C SER A 239 -27.11 -34.67 -9.48
N PHE A 240 -28.21 -35.41 -9.31
CA PHE A 240 -29.05 -35.31 -8.12
C PHE A 240 -28.38 -35.86 -6.85
N TYR A 241 -27.25 -36.59 -6.96
CA TYR A 241 -26.39 -36.95 -5.83
C TYR A 241 -25.46 -35.81 -5.38
N THR A 242 -25.65 -34.61 -5.91
CA THR A 242 -24.95 -33.45 -5.43
C THR A 242 -25.44 -33.08 -4.04
N ILE A 243 -24.49 -32.92 -3.12
CA ILE A 243 -24.77 -32.52 -1.74
C ILE A 243 -24.65 -30.98 -1.68
N ASP A 244 -25.72 -30.37 -1.19
CA ASP A 244 -25.79 -28.96 -0.91
C ASP A 244 -25.84 -28.78 0.62
N LYS A 245 -24.74 -28.23 1.20
CA LYS A 245 -24.61 -28.14 2.66
C LYS A 245 -24.38 -26.68 3.10
N PRO A 246 -25.43 -26.03 3.64
CA PRO A 246 -25.30 -24.71 4.24
C PRO A 246 -24.63 -24.78 5.62
N PHE A 247 -23.86 -23.79 5.98
CA PHE A 247 -23.27 -23.60 7.31
C PHE A 247 -23.03 -22.14 7.60
N LYS A 248 -22.77 -21.83 8.87
CA LYS A 248 -22.47 -20.46 9.32
C LYS A 248 -21.09 -20.42 9.96
N ILE A 249 -20.35 -19.36 9.68
CA ILE A 249 -19.11 -19.02 10.36
C ILE A 249 -19.38 -17.87 11.33
N GLU A 250 -18.93 -18.03 12.55
CA GLU A 250 -18.96 -17.01 13.59
C GLU A 250 -17.54 -16.55 13.94
N SER A 251 -17.41 -15.30 14.36
CA SER A 251 -16.15 -14.65 14.67
C SER A 251 -15.34 -15.44 15.71
N GLY A 252 -14.11 -15.85 15.36
CA GLY A 252 -13.21 -16.58 16.25
C GLY A 252 -13.62 -18.02 16.59
N ILE A 253 -14.73 -18.54 16.02
CA ILE A 253 -15.25 -19.87 16.33
C ILE A 253 -14.85 -20.88 15.26
N THR A 254 -14.61 -22.13 15.70
CA THR A 254 -14.35 -23.25 14.79
C THR A 254 -15.65 -23.98 14.45
N THR A 255 -15.99 -24.04 13.17
CA THR A 255 -17.14 -24.78 12.61
C THR A 255 -16.64 -26.01 11.86
N ARG A 256 -17.23 -27.20 12.14
CA ARG A 256 -16.93 -28.44 11.44
C ARG A 256 -18.03 -28.77 10.45
N VAL A 257 -17.63 -29.06 9.21
CA VAL A 257 -18.54 -29.43 8.10
C VAL A 257 -18.10 -30.79 7.57
N ASN A 258 -18.92 -31.82 7.80
CA ASN A 258 -18.56 -33.20 7.48
C ASN A 258 -19.40 -33.71 6.30
N PHE A 259 -18.72 -34.34 5.34
CA PHE A 259 -19.33 -35.08 4.22
C PHE A 259 -18.96 -36.56 4.37
N TYR A 260 -19.92 -37.33 4.72
CA TYR A 260 -19.79 -38.81 4.91
C TYR A 260 -20.38 -39.56 3.73
#